data_1122b7ca8a0abc3268fe2205eab71373
#
_entry.id   1122b7ca8a0abc3268fe2205eab71373
#
_cell.length_a   1.000
_cell.length_b   1.000
_cell.length_c   1.000
_cell.angle_alpha   90.00
_cell.angle_beta   90.00
_cell.angle_gamma   90.00
#
_symmetry.space_group_name_H-M   'P 1'
#
loop_
_entity.id
_entity.type
_entity.pdbx_description
1 polymer ?
#
loop_
_entity_poly.entity_id
_entity_poly.type
_entity_poly.pdbx_seq_one_letter_code
_entity_poly.pdbx_strand_id
1 'polypeptide(L)'
;MKMIALCDKVGGYTFNNREIIFDKKLIKRMLDDLNANETLCFAAKSKLFFTVLEINPKQKTKLIVSTSDELGKDDVFLIDLTEDYKRYIEDCSDVILYCVDQKLPSDKRVVLPSDKFCFYEEEVVEDHNFDCVVKKLVFKREGN
;
A
#
# COMPACT_ATOMS: atom_id res chain seq x y z
N MET A 1 11.93 0.42 6.55
CA MET A 1 10.47 0.43 6.46
C MET A 1 10.03 0.70 5.03
N LYS A 2 8.97 0.09 4.62
CA LYS A 2 8.35 0.29 3.30
C LYS A 2 6.93 0.79 3.47
N MET A 3 6.42 1.46 2.45
CA MET A 3 4.99 1.74 2.35
C MET A 3 4.42 1.07 1.11
N ILE A 4 3.16 0.68 1.19
CA ILE A 4 2.46 -0.01 0.12
C ILE A 4 1.06 0.56 -0.01
N ALA A 5 0.53 0.63 -1.22
CA ALA A 5 -0.84 1.06 -1.45
C ALA A 5 -1.48 0.27 -2.59
N LEU A 6 -2.76 0.02 -2.42
CA LEU A 6 -3.65 -0.39 -3.49
C LEU A 6 -4.37 0.87 -3.96
N CYS A 7 -4.27 1.19 -5.24
CA CYS A 7 -4.79 2.46 -5.73
C CYS A 7 -5.31 2.35 -7.17
N ASP A 8 -5.97 3.41 -7.63
CA ASP A 8 -6.42 3.51 -9.00
C ASP A 8 -5.29 4.00 -9.92
N LYS A 9 -5.60 4.25 -11.19
CA LYS A 9 -4.67 4.68 -12.23
C LYS A 9 -3.87 5.93 -11.87
N VAL A 10 -4.44 6.82 -11.05
CA VAL A 10 -3.82 8.10 -10.67
C VAL A 10 -3.43 8.15 -9.19
N GLY A 11 -3.36 7.00 -8.53
CA GLY A 11 -2.94 6.91 -7.14
C GLY A 11 -4.05 7.09 -6.11
N GLY A 12 -5.31 7.15 -6.53
CA GLY A 12 -6.46 7.30 -5.63
C GLY A 12 -6.69 6.05 -4.79
N TYR A 13 -6.89 6.22 -3.48
CA TYR A 13 -7.07 5.10 -2.55
C TYR A 13 -8.28 5.24 -1.62
N THR A 14 -8.90 6.40 -1.54
CA THR A 14 -10.02 6.68 -0.65
C THR A 14 -11.04 7.57 -1.33
N PHE A 15 -12.33 7.34 -1.06
CA PHE A 15 -13.42 8.19 -1.51
C PHE A 15 -14.46 8.36 -0.39
N ASN A 16 -14.84 9.61 -0.07
CA ASN A 16 -15.80 9.95 0.99
C ASN A 16 -15.48 9.28 2.34
N ASN A 17 -14.21 9.31 2.75
CA ASN A 17 -13.71 8.69 3.99
C ASN A 17 -13.95 7.17 4.06
N ARG A 18 -14.11 6.53 2.90
CA ARG A 18 -14.24 5.07 2.80
C ARG A 18 -13.14 4.51 1.93
N GLU A 19 -12.71 3.31 2.26
CA GLU A 19 -11.76 2.58 1.44
C GLU A 19 -12.36 2.28 0.07
N ILE A 20 -11.54 2.41 -0.99
CA ILE A 20 -11.91 1.89 -2.29
C ILE A 20 -11.74 0.37 -2.21
N ILE A 21 -12.78 -0.36 -2.63
CA ILE A 21 -12.76 -1.82 -2.59
C ILE A 21 -12.02 -2.35 -3.81
N PHE A 22 -10.94 -3.08 -3.56
CA PHE A 22 -10.16 -3.74 -4.60
C PHE A 22 -10.41 -5.25 -4.57
N ASP A 23 -10.13 -5.91 -5.70
CA ASP A 23 -10.27 -7.35 -5.84
C ASP A 23 -9.39 -8.08 -4.81
N LYS A 24 -9.94 -9.10 -4.16
CA LYS A 24 -9.20 -9.94 -3.21
C LYS A 24 -7.97 -10.61 -3.84
N LYS A 25 -7.99 -10.87 -5.13
CA LYS A 25 -6.85 -11.42 -5.86
C LYS A 25 -5.68 -10.45 -5.89
N LEU A 26 -5.97 -9.16 -6.02
CA LEU A 26 -4.94 -8.11 -5.95
C LEU A 26 -4.33 -8.04 -4.55
N ILE A 27 -5.17 -8.11 -3.52
CA ILE A 27 -4.73 -8.14 -2.13
C ILE A 27 -3.85 -9.36 -1.88
N LYS A 28 -4.25 -10.53 -2.39
CA LYS A 28 -3.46 -11.74 -2.30
C LYS A 28 -2.09 -11.60 -2.97
N ARG A 29 -2.02 -11.01 -4.16
CA ARG A 29 -0.75 -10.75 -4.85
C ARG A 29 0.16 -9.83 -4.02
N MET A 30 -0.41 -8.78 -3.45
CA MET A 30 0.33 -7.90 -2.55
C MET A 30 0.93 -8.67 -1.38
N LEU A 31 0.14 -9.55 -0.75
CA LEU A 31 0.61 -10.37 0.37
C LEU A 31 1.68 -11.37 -0.07
N ASP A 32 1.54 -11.98 -1.24
CA ASP A 32 2.52 -12.93 -1.77
C ASP A 32 3.87 -12.26 -2.05
N ASP A 33 3.89 -10.98 -2.33
CA ASP A 33 5.12 -10.21 -2.57
C ASP A 33 5.83 -9.80 -1.28
N LEU A 34 5.19 -9.92 -0.12
CA LEU A 34 5.82 -9.62 1.17
C LEU A 34 6.79 -10.74 1.57
N ASN A 35 7.88 -10.35 2.23
CA ASN A 35 8.81 -11.30 2.81
C ASN A 35 8.23 -11.88 4.10
N ALA A 36 8.65 -13.10 4.47
CA ALA A 36 8.14 -13.78 5.66
C ALA A 36 8.43 -13.04 6.97
N ASN A 37 9.47 -12.23 7.00
CA ASN A 37 9.85 -11.44 8.18
C ASN A 37 9.17 -10.08 8.25
N GLU A 38 8.42 -9.68 7.22
CA GLU A 38 7.76 -8.38 7.17
C GLU A 38 6.43 -8.40 7.90
N THR A 39 6.15 -7.32 8.63
CA THR A 39 4.88 -7.12 9.33
C THR A 39 4.07 -6.07 8.61
N LEU A 40 2.84 -6.39 8.26
CA LEU A 40 1.93 -5.46 7.59
C LEU A 40 1.21 -4.61 8.65
N CYS A 41 1.39 -3.30 8.56
CA CYS A 41 0.87 -2.34 9.53
C CYS A 41 -0.32 -1.58 8.96
N PHE A 42 -1.40 -1.49 9.72
CA PHE A 42 -2.66 -0.87 9.31
C PHE A 42 -3.00 0.30 10.21
N ALA A 43 -3.63 1.33 9.64
CA ALA A 43 -4.35 2.32 10.44
C ALA A 43 -5.47 1.63 11.23
N ALA A 44 -5.74 2.09 12.45
CA ALA A 44 -6.69 1.43 13.36
C ALA A 44 -8.12 1.28 12.78
N LYS A 45 -8.51 2.17 11.86
CA LYS A 45 -9.84 2.14 11.23
C LYS A 45 -9.90 1.36 9.91
N SER A 46 -8.79 0.78 9.48
CA SER A 46 -8.73 0.06 8.21
C SER A 46 -9.56 -1.22 8.25
N LYS A 47 -10.44 -1.38 7.27
CA LYS A 47 -11.21 -2.61 7.09
C LYS A 47 -10.42 -3.67 6.33
N LEU A 48 -9.37 -3.28 5.63
CA LEU A 48 -8.50 -4.22 4.92
C LEU A 48 -7.84 -5.22 5.87
N PHE A 49 -7.65 -4.85 7.13
CA PHE A 49 -7.15 -5.76 8.16
C PHE A 49 -7.90 -7.08 8.19
N PHE A 50 -9.24 -7.02 8.19
CA PHE A 50 -10.06 -8.24 8.22
C PHE A 50 -9.94 -9.05 6.93
N THR A 51 -9.89 -8.38 5.79
CA THR A 51 -9.72 -9.04 4.49
C THR A 51 -8.37 -9.74 4.38
N VAL A 52 -7.31 -9.11 4.86
CA VAL A 52 -5.97 -9.68 4.88
C VAL A 52 -5.94 -10.96 5.73
N LEU A 53 -6.51 -10.92 6.93
CA LEU A 53 -6.55 -12.10 7.80
C LEU A 53 -7.42 -13.22 7.24
N GLU A 54 -8.47 -12.89 6.49
CA GLU A 54 -9.29 -13.88 5.78
C GLU A 54 -8.48 -14.59 4.71
N ILE A 55 -7.68 -13.84 3.93
CA ILE A 55 -6.85 -14.39 2.86
C ILE A 55 -5.65 -15.16 3.40
N ASN A 56 -4.96 -14.61 4.40
CA ASN A 56 -3.78 -15.21 5.01
C ASN A 56 -3.81 -15.03 6.53
N PRO A 57 -4.41 -15.98 7.28
CA PRO A 57 -4.52 -15.88 8.74
C PRO A 57 -3.16 -15.85 9.47
N LYS A 58 -2.08 -16.27 8.81
CA LYS A 58 -0.74 -16.31 9.39
C LYS A 58 0.09 -15.05 9.12
N GLN A 59 -0.46 -14.09 8.37
CA GLN A 59 0.25 -12.84 8.08
C GLN A 59 0.53 -12.09 9.38
N LYS A 60 1.78 -11.71 9.59
CA LYS A 60 2.17 -10.83 10.70
C LYS A 60 1.54 -9.46 10.48
N THR A 61 0.79 -8.99 11.45
CA THR A 61 0.05 -7.72 11.35
C THR A 61 0.23 -6.88 12.61
N LYS A 62 0.10 -5.56 12.45
CA LYS A 62 0.13 -4.61 13.55
C LYS A 62 -0.86 -3.49 13.27
N LEU A 63 -1.66 -3.14 14.27
CA LEU A 63 -2.54 -1.95 14.20
C LEU A 63 -1.83 -0.74 14.80
N ILE A 64 -1.88 0.37 14.08
CA ILE A 64 -1.33 1.63 14.56
C ILE A 64 -2.45 2.41 15.21
N VAL A 65 -2.36 2.61 16.53
CA VAL A 65 -3.42 3.23 17.32
C VAL A 65 -3.04 4.61 17.86
N SER A 66 -1.76 4.97 17.80
CA SER A 66 -1.25 6.22 18.34
C SER A 66 -0.34 6.93 17.32
N THR A 67 -0.35 8.26 17.36
CA THR A 67 0.55 9.07 16.55
C THR A 67 2.02 8.91 16.94
N SER A 68 2.29 8.36 18.13
CA SER A 68 3.65 8.08 18.61
C SER A 68 4.14 6.68 18.25
N ASP A 69 3.33 5.86 17.58
CA ASP A 69 3.75 4.52 17.15
C ASP A 69 4.90 4.63 16.12
N GLU A 70 5.98 3.93 16.41
CA GLU A 70 7.13 3.86 15.53
C GLU A 70 7.12 2.57 14.73
N LEU A 71 7.65 2.63 13.50
CA LEU A 71 7.77 1.47 12.63
C LEU A 71 9.24 1.11 12.45
N GLY A 72 9.54 -0.19 12.53
CA GLY A 72 10.87 -0.73 12.33
C GLY A 72 11.18 -1.02 10.86
N LYS A 73 12.40 -1.51 10.62
CA LYS A 73 12.90 -1.77 9.26
C LYS A 73 12.11 -2.84 8.50
N ASP A 74 11.54 -3.80 9.22
CA ASP A 74 10.76 -4.90 8.63
C ASP A 74 9.25 -4.64 8.64
N ASP A 75 8.85 -3.44 9.03
CA ASP A 75 7.45 -3.03 8.99
C ASP A 75 7.11 -2.50 7.60
N VAL A 76 5.91 -2.86 7.13
CA VAL A 76 5.35 -2.38 5.88
C VAL A 76 4.04 -1.67 6.19
N PHE A 77 3.99 -0.36 5.98
CA PHE A 77 2.79 0.44 6.24
C PHE A 77 1.86 0.41 5.04
N LEU A 78 0.62 -0.03 5.25
CA LEU A 78 -0.41 0.02 4.21
C LEU A 78 -1.09 1.40 4.24
N ILE A 79 -0.95 2.13 3.14
CA ILE A 79 -1.59 3.43 2.97
C ILE A 79 -3.09 3.18 2.77
N ASP A 80 -3.91 3.72 3.68
CA ASP A 80 -5.33 3.45 3.70
C ASP A 80 -6.07 4.60 4.40
N LEU A 81 -7.32 4.85 4.04
CA LEU A 81 -8.29 5.79 4.63
C LEU A 81 -7.80 7.21 4.94
N THR A 82 -6.63 7.36 5.54
CA THR A 82 -6.13 8.62 6.08
C THR A 82 -4.84 9.06 5.39
N GLU A 83 -4.43 10.30 5.62
CA GLU A 83 -3.16 10.81 5.14
C GLU A 83 -2.01 10.54 6.13
N ASP A 84 -2.20 9.65 7.09
CA ASP A 84 -1.22 9.34 8.13
C ASP A 84 0.09 8.79 7.58
N TYR A 85 0.08 8.22 6.37
CA TYR A 85 1.31 7.76 5.72
C TYR A 85 2.36 8.87 5.59
N LYS A 86 1.94 10.14 5.56
CA LYS A 86 2.85 11.27 5.43
C LYS A 86 3.82 11.39 6.59
N ARG A 87 3.45 10.88 7.77
CA ARG A 87 4.32 10.86 8.94
C ARG A 87 5.54 9.96 8.75
N TYR A 88 5.37 8.89 7.98
CA TYR A 88 6.37 7.85 7.83
C TYR A 88 7.26 8.02 6.59
N ILE A 89 6.97 9.00 5.76
CA ILE A 89 7.72 9.21 4.50
C ILE A 89 9.21 9.42 4.77
N GLU A 90 9.57 10.15 5.83
CA GLU A 90 10.97 10.44 6.12
C GLU A 90 11.79 9.18 6.44
N ASP A 91 11.16 8.16 7.02
CA ASP A 91 11.82 6.92 7.43
C ASP A 91 11.65 5.79 6.43
N CYS A 92 10.93 6.03 5.35
CA CYS A 92 10.57 5.02 4.36
C CYS A 92 11.67 4.88 3.31
N SER A 93 12.07 3.65 3.00
CA SER A 93 13.06 3.36 1.96
C SER A 93 12.42 3.16 0.59
N ASP A 94 11.28 2.49 0.54
CA ASP A 94 10.60 2.12 -0.69
C ASP A 94 9.11 2.40 -0.56
N VAL A 95 8.49 2.79 -1.68
CA VAL A 95 7.03 2.89 -1.80
C VAL A 95 6.61 2.04 -2.98
N ILE A 96 5.67 1.14 -2.74
CA ILE A 96 5.16 0.21 -3.74
C ILE A 96 3.68 0.47 -3.96
N LEU A 97 3.31 0.79 -5.20
CA LEU A 97 1.92 1.04 -5.58
C LEU A 97 1.43 -0.08 -6.49
N TYR A 98 0.32 -0.71 -6.12
CA TYR A 98 -0.41 -1.62 -6.99
C TYR A 98 -1.57 -0.85 -7.59
N CYS A 99 -1.43 -0.46 -8.85
CA CYS A 99 -2.36 0.43 -9.54
C CYS A 99 -3.22 -0.34 -10.51
N VAL A 100 -4.54 -0.28 -10.33
CA VAL A 100 -5.47 -0.77 -11.36
C VAL A 100 -5.55 0.27 -12.49
N ASP A 101 -5.60 -0.19 -13.74
CA ASP A 101 -5.63 0.68 -14.91
C ASP A 101 -7.05 1.23 -15.16
N GLN A 102 -7.63 1.80 -14.13
CA GLN A 102 -8.94 2.44 -14.15
C GLN A 102 -8.90 3.65 -13.24
N LYS A 103 -9.54 4.73 -13.68
CA LYS A 103 -9.76 5.89 -12.81
C LYS A 103 -11.05 5.66 -12.02
N LEU A 104 -10.91 5.49 -10.71
CA LEU A 104 -12.03 5.28 -9.80
C LEU A 104 -12.39 6.61 -9.12
N PRO A 105 -13.64 6.76 -8.64
CA PRO A 105 -13.96 7.91 -7.79
C PRO A 105 -13.04 7.93 -6.58
N SER A 106 -12.25 8.99 -6.43
CA SER A 106 -11.32 9.14 -5.32
C SER A 106 -11.14 10.62 -4.97
N ASP A 107 -10.97 10.90 -3.69
CA ASP A 107 -10.71 12.25 -3.17
C ASP A 107 -9.34 12.37 -2.50
N LYS A 108 -8.66 11.25 -2.26
CA LYS A 108 -7.29 11.22 -1.73
C LYS A 108 -6.40 10.38 -2.62
N ARG A 109 -5.21 10.88 -2.87
CA ARG A 109 -4.20 10.24 -3.72
C ARG A 109 -2.89 10.11 -2.97
N VAL A 110 -2.13 9.08 -3.32
CA VAL A 110 -0.75 8.96 -2.84
C VAL A 110 0.08 10.03 -3.55
N VAL A 111 0.72 10.89 -2.76
CA VAL A 111 1.62 11.94 -3.25
C VAL A 111 2.99 11.71 -2.64
N LEU A 112 3.98 11.46 -3.49
CA LEU A 112 5.37 11.27 -3.06
C LEU A 112 6.18 12.53 -3.35
N PRO A 113 7.02 12.97 -2.38
CA PRO A 113 7.95 14.07 -2.63
C PRO A 113 8.93 13.71 -3.74
N SER A 114 8.90 14.44 -4.85
CA SER A 114 9.75 14.18 -6.01
C SER A 114 11.23 14.42 -5.74
N ASP A 115 11.55 15.21 -4.71
CA ASP A 115 12.92 15.46 -4.27
C ASP A 115 13.49 14.35 -3.38
N LYS A 116 12.65 13.42 -2.94
CA LYS A 116 13.04 12.33 -2.01
C LYS A 116 12.94 10.94 -2.62
N PHE A 117 12.05 10.74 -3.57
CA PHE A 117 11.79 9.45 -4.19
C PHE A 117 11.92 9.54 -5.70
N CYS A 118 12.49 8.50 -6.30
CA CYS A 118 12.53 8.34 -7.74
C CYS A 118 11.86 7.03 -8.15
N PHE A 119 11.26 7.06 -9.33
CA PHE A 119 10.73 5.85 -9.96
C PHE A 119 11.86 4.86 -10.22
N TYR A 120 11.67 3.61 -9.81
CA TYR A 120 12.67 2.56 -9.93
C TYR A 120 12.28 1.50 -10.95
N GLU A 121 11.08 0.91 -10.84
CA GLU A 121 10.63 -0.09 -11.79
C GLU A 121 9.12 -0.16 -11.90
N GLU A 122 8.66 -0.69 -13.02
CA GLU A 122 7.26 -0.98 -13.30
C GLU A 122 7.13 -2.43 -13.73
N GLU A 123 6.16 -3.13 -13.17
CA GLU A 123 5.82 -4.51 -13.54
C GLU A 123 4.34 -4.59 -13.86
N VAL A 124 3.99 -5.15 -15.00
CA VAL A 124 2.61 -5.51 -15.28
C VAL A 124 2.33 -6.82 -14.55
N VAL A 125 1.38 -6.80 -13.65
CA VAL A 125 0.97 -8.00 -12.90
C VAL A 125 0.10 -8.84 -13.82
N GLU A 126 0.65 -9.93 -14.30
CA GLU A 126 -0.06 -10.85 -15.18
C GLU A 126 -0.92 -11.82 -14.37
N ASP A 127 -2.21 -11.57 -14.35
CA ASP A 127 -3.19 -12.51 -13.81
C ASP A 127 -4.46 -12.41 -14.66
N HIS A 128 -4.76 -13.49 -15.38
CA HIS A 128 -5.94 -13.57 -16.24
C HIS A 128 -7.28 -13.49 -15.48
N ASN A 129 -7.21 -13.54 -14.14
CA ASN A 129 -8.39 -13.42 -13.30
C ASN A 129 -8.71 -11.97 -12.91
N PHE A 130 -7.85 -11.00 -13.25
CA PHE A 130 -8.16 -9.59 -13.03
C PHE A 130 -9.03 -9.05 -14.14
N ASP A 131 -10.03 -8.23 -13.77
CA ASP A 131 -10.93 -7.58 -14.73
C ASP A 131 -10.25 -6.43 -15.48
N CYS A 132 -9.11 -5.98 -15.02
CA CYS A 132 -8.35 -4.91 -15.62
C CYS A 132 -6.83 -5.15 -15.44
N VAL A 133 -6.04 -4.41 -16.20
CA VAL A 133 -4.58 -4.45 -16.06
C VAL A 133 -4.19 -3.85 -14.71
N VAL A 134 -3.28 -4.51 -14.02
CA VAL A 134 -2.70 -4.04 -12.78
C VAL A 134 -1.21 -3.82 -12.98
N LYS A 135 -0.72 -2.67 -12.53
CA LYS A 135 0.70 -2.33 -12.57
C LYS A 135 1.24 -2.18 -11.16
N LYS A 136 2.40 -2.80 -10.91
CA LYS A 136 3.15 -2.62 -9.68
C LYS A 136 4.24 -1.60 -9.95
N LEU A 137 4.19 -0.45 -9.27
CA LEU A 137 5.18 0.62 -9.39
C LEU A 137 6.03 0.65 -8.13
N VAL A 138 7.34 0.65 -8.29
CA VAL A 138 8.29 0.75 -7.17
C VAL A 138 9.01 2.08 -7.25
N PHE A 139 8.99 2.80 -6.14
CA PHE A 139 9.73 4.05 -5.96
C PHE A 139 10.74 3.85 -4.84
N LYS A 140 11.94 4.35 -5.03
CA LYS A 140 13.00 4.26 -4.03
C LYS A 140 13.45 5.64 -3.60
N ARG A 141 13.92 5.74 -2.34
CA ARG A 141 14.47 6.98 -1.82
C ARG A 141 15.76 7.31 -2.54
N GLU A 142 15.90 8.55 -3.02
CA GLU A 142 17.10 9.06 -3.64
C GLU A 142 18.22 9.26 -2.61
N GLY A 143 19.47 9.12 -3.07
CA GLY A 143 20.64 9.44 -2.30
C GLY A 143 21.10 8.36 -1.31
N ASN A 144 20.52 7.18 -1.39
CA ASN A 144 20.91 6.05 -0.51
C ASN A 144 21.53 4.92 -1.30
#